data_acff9d3741ccbfd29234603b75b4170c
#
_entry.id   acff9d3741ccbfd29234603b75b4170c
#
_cell.length_a   1.000
_cell.length_b   1.000
_cell.length_c   1.000
_cell.angle_alpha   90.00
_cell.angle_beta   90.00
_cell.angle_gamma   90.00
#
_symmetry.space_group_name_H-M   'P 1'
#
loop_
_entity.id
_entity.type
_entity.pdbx_description
1 polymer ?
#
loop_
_entity_poly.entity_id
_entity_poly.type
_entity_poly.pdbx_seq_one_letter_code
_entity_poly.pdbx_strand_id
1 'polypeptide(L)'
;VMAGHSHWAGIKHKKSRADKERSKIFSKLSREITVAAKLGDKDPNMNPRLRSAIQAARQANMPKDNILRAINKSETSDSKNYENLRYEGFGPFNTALIIETLTDNKNRSASSIRTILQKNGGRLGETGSTSHLFNYCGVIRISKNKISEEDIFEMTINYGAKDCFQIDDFHEIITEKEDFYKIKTQLEKKIDSFAYSGIEWKAINYLKLDEEKNKKILEVLDNLEELDDVQNIFTNVSIGN
;
A
#
# COMPACT_ATOMS: atom_id res chain seq x y z
N VAL A 1 -22.19 6.98 1.74
CA VAL A 1 -20.90 7.66 1.98
C VAL A 1 -19.82 6.78 1.40
N MET A 2 -19.34 7.11 0.21
CA MET A 2 -18.27 6.35 -0.43
C MET A 2 -16.96 6.68 0.28
N ALA A 3 -16.45 5.72 1.02
CA ALA A 3 -15.08 5.79 1.48
C ALA A 3 -14.18 5.62 0.26
N GLY A 4 -13.59 6.71 -0.20
CA GLY A 4 -12.67 6.69 -1.32
C GLY A 4 -11.49 5.78 -1.01
N HIS A 5 -11.04 5.03 -2.00
CA HIS A 5 -9.83 4.24 -1.89
C HIS A 5 -8.64 5.20 -1.79
N SER A 6 -8.06 5.31 -0.60
CA SER A 6 -6.91 6.18 -0.34
C SER A 6 -5.60 5.61 -0.88
N HIS A 7 -5.57 4.34 -1.25
CA HIS A 7 -4.41 3.63 -1.75
C HIS A 7 -4.46 3.49 -3.26
N TRP A 8 -3.57 4.20 -3.96
CA TRP A 8 -3.51 4.24 -5.42
C TRP A 8 -3.37 2.86 -6.09
N ALA A 9 -2.57 1.96 -5.52
CA ALA A 9 -2.37 0.62 -6.06
C ALA A 9 -3.69 -0.19 -6.18
N GLY A 10 -4.64 0.05 -5.28
CA GLY A 10 -5.96 -0.61 -5.32
C GLY A 10 -6.85 -0.15 -6.50
N ILE A 11 -6.58 1.01 -7.07
CA ILE A 11 -7.36 1.61 -8.16
C ILE A 11 -6.86 1.15 -9.52
N LYS A 12 -5.58 0.84 -9.64
CA LYS A 12 -4.92 0.46 -10.90
C LYS A 12 -5.32 -0.91 -11.44
N HIS A 13 -5.87 -1.78 -10.62
CA HIS A 13 -6.26 -3.14 -11.04
C HIS A 13 -7.43 -3.19 -12.03
N LYS A 14 -7.99 -2.06 -12.43
CA LYS A 14 -9.18 -2.02 -13.31
C LYS A 14 -8.90 -1.84 -14.80
N LYS A 15 -7.66 -1.62 -15.25
CA LYS A 15 -7.35 -1.56 -16.71
C LYS A 15 -5.98 -2.12 -17.05
N SER A 16 -6.00 -3.13 -17.89
CA SER A 16 -4.87 -3.73 -18.62
C SER A 16 -3.95 -2.67 -19.22
N ARG A 17 -2.80 -2.46 -18.63
CA ARG A 17 -1.63 -1.91 -19.29
C ARG A 17 -0.55 -2.98 -19.32
N ALA A 18 0.10 -3.05 -20.48
CA ALA A 18 0.94 -4.12 -20.95
C ALA A 18 2.20 -4.41 -20.08
N ASP A 19 2.98 -5.38 -20.50
CA ASP A 19 4.16 -6.00 -19.89
C ASP A 19 5.14 -5.07 -19.13
N LYS A 20 5.20 -3.79 -19.48
CA LYS A 20 6.08 -2.80 -18.84
C LYS A 20 5.64 -2.46 -17.40
N GLU A 21 4.34 -2.36 -17.17
CA GLU A 21 3.78 -2.14 -15.82
C GLU A 21 3.92 -3.38 -14.96
N ARG A 22 3.77 -4.55 -15.55
CA ARG A 22 3.95 -5.84 -14.88
C ARG A 22 5.38 -6.00 -14.37
N SER A 23 6.37 -5.67 -15.20
CA SER A 23 7.79 -5.69 -14.82
C SER A 23 8.08 -4.77 -13.64
N LYS A 24 7.50 -3.58 -13.63
CA LYS A 24 7.67 -2.61 -12.55
C LYS A 24 7.02 -3.05 -11.24
N ILE A 25 5.81 -3.60 -11.32
CA ILE A 25 5.12 -4.19 -10.16
C ILE A 25 5.97 -5.32 -9.57
N PHE A 26 6.50 -6.22 -10.39
CA PHE A 26 7.34 -7.31 -9.94
C PHE A 26 8.64 -6.81 -9.30
N SER A 27 9.26 -5.79 -9.84
CA SER A 27 10.45 -5.17 -9.27
C SER A 27 10.20 -4.61 -7.86
N LYS A 28 9.08 -3.91 -7.68
CA LYS A 28 8.69 -3.35 -6.38
C LYS A 28 8.34 -4.43 -5.36
N LEU A 29 7.61 -5.45 -5.77
CA LEU A 29 7.30 -6.61 -4.92
C LEU A 29 8.55 -7.39 -4.55
N SER A 30 9.48 -7.58 -5.47
CA SER A 30 10.78 -8.22 -5.20
C SER A 30 11.60 -7.44 -4.19
N ARG A 31 11.62 -6.12 -4.29
CA ARG A 31 12.32 -5.24 -3.33
C ARG A 31 11.73 -5.38 -1.93
N GLU A 32 10.41 -5.39 -1.80
CA GLU A 32 9.73 -5.60 -0.52
C GLU A 32 10.05 -6.97 0.08
N ILE A 33 10.03 -8.03 -0.72
CA ILE A 33 10.38 -9.38 -0.27
C ILE A 33 11.83 -9.42 0.25
N THR A 34 12.77 -8.86 -0.50
CA THR A 34 14.19 -8.84 -0.13
C THR A 34 14.41 -8.08 1.18
N VAL A 35 13.80 -6.91 1.33
CA VAL A 35 13.91 -6.09 2.54
C VAL A 35 13.27 -6.78 3.73
N ALA A 36 12.08 -7.35 3.57
CA ALA A 36 11.41 -8.09 4.64
C ALA A 36 12.24 -9.30 5.13
N ALA A 37 12.84 -10.05 4.20
CA ALA A 37 13.72 -11.17 4.53
C ALA A 37 15.03 -10.72 5.21
N LYS A 38 15.56 -9.56 4.82
CA LYS A 38 16.80 -9.01 5.39
C LYS A 38 16.62 -8.50 6.82
N LEU A 39 15.47 -7.87 7.10
CA LEU A 39 15.17 -7.28 8.41
C LEU A 39 14.59 -8.27 9.42
N GLY A 40 14.18 -9.44 8.98
CA GLY A 40 13.60 -10.48 9.83
C GLY A 40 14.08 -11.88 9.46
N ASP A 41 13.24 -12.88 9.72
CA ASP A 41 13.50 -14.25 9.34
C ASP A 41 13.19 -14.50 7.87
N LYS A 42 13.92 -15.44 7.24
CA LYS A 42 13.64 -15.89 5.86
C LYS A 42 12.50 -16.90 5.76
N ASP A 43 12.13 -17.49 6.89
CA ASP A 43 10.93 -18.32 6.96
C ASP A 43 9.68 -17.44 7.05
N PRO A 44 8.79 -17.49 6.06
CA PRO A 44 7.55 -16.72 6.08
C PRO A 44 6.67 -17.01 7.31
N ASN A 45 6.77 -18.21 7.87
CA ASN A 45 6.02 -18.58 9.08
C ASN A 45 6.50 -17.83 10.33
N MET A 46 7.76 -17.39 10.33
CA MET A 46 8.39 -16.62 11.41
C MET A 46 8.49 -15.12 11.12
N ASN A 47 8.08 -14.70 9.93
CA ASN A 47 8.19 -13.31 9.48
C ASN A 47 6.87 -12.85 8.83
N PRO A 48 5.97 -12.20 9.58
CA PRO A 48 4.68 -11.76 9.07
C PRO A 48 4.77 -10.77 7.90
N ARG A 49 5.76 -9.87 7.91
CA ARG A 49 6.00 -8.94 6.80
C ARG A 49 6.38 -9.68 5.52
N LEU A 50 7.29 -10.65 5.62
CA LEU A 50 7.69 -11.48 4.49
C LEU A 50 6.52 -12.31 3.97
N ARG A 51 5.73 -12.91 4.84
CA ARG A 51 4.52 -13.66 4.46
C ARG A 51 3.55 -12.78 3.68
N SER A 52 3.28 -11.57 4.15
CA SER A 52 2.43 -10.60 3.46
C SER A 52 2.98 -10.20 2.09
N ALA A 53 4.28 -9.96 2.00
CA ALA A 53 4.95 -9.63 0.73
C ALA A 53 4.86 -10.78 -0.28
N ILE A 54 5.06 -12.01 0.17
CA ILE A 54 4.92 -13.20 -0.68
C ILE A 54 3.48 -13.38 -1.16
N GLN A 55 2.49 -13.17 -0.31
CA GLN A 55 1.08 -13.23 -0.69
C GLN A 55 0.74 -12.19 -1.76
N ALA A 56 1.19 -10.96 -1.59
CA ALA A 56 1.01 -9.90 -2.59
C ALA A 56 1.67 -10.26 -3.93
N ALA A 57 2.87 -10.83 -3.90
CA ALA A 57 3.56 -11.29 -5.09
C ALA A 57 2.81 -12.42 -5.82
N ARG A 58 2.27 -13.38 -5.09
CA ARG A 58 1.43 -14.46 -5.65
C ARG A 58 0.15 -13.93 -6.27
N GLN A 59 -0.50 -12.97 -5.63
CA GLN A 59 -1.70 -12.32 -6.17
C GLN A 59 -1.41 -11.56 -7.47
N ALA A 60 -0.19 -11.03 -7.61
CA ALA A 60 0.29 -10.39 -8.84
C ALA A 60 0.82 -11.40 -9.88
N ASN A 61 0.68 -12.70 -9.64
CA ASN A 61 1.16 -13.79 -10.48
C ASN A 61 2.68 -13.82 -10.67
N MET A 62 3.43 -13.44 -9.65
CA MET A 62 4.89 -13.59 -9.67
C MET A 62 5.27 -15.07 -9.60
N PRO A 63 6.13 -15.56 -10.51
CA PRO A 63 6.60 -16.94 -10.48
C PRO A 63 7.33 -17.28 -9.17
N LYS A 64 7.15 -18.50 -8.70
CA LYS A 64 7.78 -19.01 -7.48
C LYS A 64 9.29 -18.80 -7.44
N ASP A 65 9.96 -19.03 -8.57
CA ASP A 65 11.42 -18.86 -8.67
C ASP A 65 11.85 -17.41 -8.48
N ASN A 66 11.05 -16.46 -8.91
CA ASN A 66 11.32 -15.03 -8.70
C ASN A 66 11.18 -14.67 -7.22
N ILE A 67 10.18 -15.23 -6.53
CA ILE A 67 9.99 -15.05 -5.08
C ILE A 67 11.19 -15.61 -4.32
N LEU A 68 11.61 -16.83 -4.64
CA LEU A 68 12.76 -17.46 -4.00
C LEU A 68 14.06 -16.68 -4.25
N ARG A 69 14.28 -16.19 -5.46
CA ARG A 69 15.44 -15.34 -5.78
C ARG A 69 15.42 -14.04 -4.96
N ALA A 70 14.27 -13.42 -4.79
CA ALA A 70 14.14 -12.21 -3.99
C ALA A 70 14.46 -12.46 -2.50
N ILE A 71 14.03 -13.58 -1.93
CA ILE A 71 14.37 -13.98 -0.56
C ILE A 71 15.86 -14.24 -0.44
N ASN A 72 16.46 -15.01 -1.35
CA ASN A 72 17.88 -15.36 -1.31
C ASN A 72 18.80 -14.15 -1.51
N LYS A 73 18.36 -13.15 -2.26
CA LYS A 73 19.10 -11.91 -2.48
C LYS A 73 19.36 -11.14 -1.18
N SER A 74 18.56 -11.34 -0.15
CA SER A 74 18.76 -10.71 1.16
C SER A 74 20.09 -11.11 1.83
N GLU A 75 20.66 -12.25 1.45
CA GLU A 75 21.93 -12.78 2.00
C GLU A 75 23.17 -12.35 1.24
N THR A 76 23.01 -11.81 0.03
CA THR A 76 24.17 -11.48 -0.80
C THR A 76 24.84 -10.20 -0.34
N SER A 77 26.18 -10.13 -0.46
CA SER A 77 26.96 -8.92 -0.18
C SER A 77 26.57 -7.73 -1.06
N ASP A 78 25.98 -8.01 -2.22
CA ASP A 78 25.44 -7.01 -3.15
C ASP A 78 24.04 -6.51 -2.77
N SER A 79 23.46 -7.01 -1.67
CA SER A 79 22.17 -6.52 -1.21
C SER A 79 22.32 -5.07 -0.78
N LYS A 80 21.66 -4.19 -1.52
CA LYS A 80 21.63 -2.76 -1.21
C LYS A 80 21.00 -2.53 0.15
N ASN A 81 21.49 -1.54 0.89
CA ASN A 81 20.91 -1.12 2.14
C ASN A 81 19.70 -0.21 1.85
N TYR A 82 18.54 -0.82 1.69
CA TYR A 82 17.30 -0.08 1.53
C TYR A 82 16.77 0.40 2.88
N GLU A 83 16.36 1.66 2.91
CA GLU A 83 15.67 2.28 4.03
C GLU A 83 14.21 2.53 3.68
N ASN A 84 13.33 2.32 4.67
CA ASN A 84 11.94 2.77 4.59
C ASN A 84 11.91 4.25 4.94
N LEU A 85 11.52 5.10 4.00
CA LEU A 85 11.37 6.52 4.22
C LEU A 85 9.97 6.98 3.80
N ARG A 86 9.39 7.83 4.61
CA ARG A 86 8.12 8.48 4.33
C ARG A 86 8.35 9.93 3.95
N TYR A 87 7.84 10.32 2.80
CA TYR A 87 7.77 11.70 2.36
C TYR A 87 6.34 12.20 2.47
N GLU A 88 6.20 13.45 2.85
CA GLU A 88 4.93 14.14 2.99
C GLU A 88 4.92 15.38 2.11
N GLY A 89 3.83 15.60 1.41
CA GLY A 89 3.75 16.72 0.50
C GLY A 89 2.33 16.99 0.03
N PHE A 90 2.24 17.96 -0.85
CA PHE A 90 0.98 18.39 -1.45
C PHE A 90 1.06 18.25 -2.96
N GLY A 91 0.00 17.69 -3.54
CA GLY A 91 -0.23 17.71 -4.97
C GLY A 91 -0.95 18.98 -5.40
N PRO A 92 -1.33 19.09 -6.69
CA PRO A 92 -2.15 20.19 -7.15
C PRO A 92 -3.46 20.30 -6.37
N PHE A 93 -4.04 21.49 -6.33
CA PHE A 93 -5.30 21.76 -5.59
C PHE A 93 -5.20 21.54 -4.08
N ASN A 94 -3.98 21.68 -3.54
CA ASN A 94 -3.69 21.47 -2.12
C ASN A 94 -4.09 20.09 -1.58
N THR A 95 -4.02 19.09 -2.43
CA THR A 95 -4.27 17.70 -2.04
C THR A 95 -3.13 17.16 -1.20
N ALA A 96 -3.44 16.42 -0.13
CA ALA A 96 -2.42 15.85 0.75
C ALA A 96 -1.93 14.51 0.20
N LEU A 97 -0.62 14.29 0.30
CA LEU A 97 0.05 13.07 -0.14
C LEU A 97 0.97 12.55 0.95
N ILE A 98 0.96 11.23 1.12
CA ILE A 98 1.99 10.49 1.85
C ILE A 98 2.61 9.50 0.87
N ILE A 99 3.93 9.51 0.77
CA ILE A 99 4.67 8.72 -0.20
C ILE A 99 5.66 7.86 0.58
N GLU A 100 5.44 6.55 0.55
CA GLU A 100 6.32 5.58 1.18
C GLU A 100 7.33 5.05 0.17
N THR A 101 8.59 5.05 0.54
CA THR A 101 9.69 4.61 -0.30
C THR A 101 10.50 3.49 0.35
N LEU A 102 11.07 2.64 -0.48
CA LEU A 102 12.20 1.79 -0.18
C LEU A 102 13.37 2.27 -1.03
N THR A 103 14.35 2.92 -0.43
CA THR A 103 15.44 3.57 -1.16
C THR A 103 16.81 3.28 -0.57
N ASP A 104 17.79 3.13 -1.43
CA ASP A 104 19.21 3.08 -1.10
C ASP A 104 19.88 4.45 -1.25
N ASN A 105 19.11 5.47 -1.68
CA ASN A 105 19.59 6.84 -1.86
C ASN A 105 18.48 7.85 -1.58
N LYS A 106 18.43 8.33 -0.33
CA LYS A 106 17.41 9.29 0.12
C LYS A 106 17.44 10.62 -0.64
N ASN A 107 18.61 11.06 -1.07
CA ASN A 107 18.74 12.32 -1.81
C ASN A 107 18.14 12.21 -3.21
N ARG A 108 18.34 11.07 -3.88
CA ARG A 108 17.72 10.77 -5.18
C ARG A 108 16.20 10.75 -5.05
N SER A 109 15.67 10.03 -4.07
CA SER A 109 14.22 9.93 -3.85
C SER A 109 13.60 11.29 -3.56
N ALA A 110 14.17 12.07 -2.65
CA ALA A 110 13.68 13.40 -2.31
C ALA A 110 13.69 14.34 -3.53
N SER A 111 14.77 14.34 -4.30
CA SER A 111 14.91 15.17 -5.50
C SER A 111 13.89 14.80 -6.57
N SER A 112 13.72 13.52 -6.84
CA SER A 112 12.76 13.03 -7.84
C SER A 112 11.31 13.34 -7.46
N ILE A 113 10.95 13.12 -6.22
CA ILE A 113 9.60 13.43 -5.70
C ILE A 113 9.34 14.93 -5.76
N ARG A 114 10.29 15.74 -5.28
CA ARG A 114 10.18 17.21 -5.33
C ARG A 114 9.96 17.73 -6.74
N THR A 115 10.71 17.23 -7.70
CA THR A 115 10.61 17.63 -9.11
C THR A 115 9.23 17.34 -9.67
N ILE A 116 8.68 16.15 -9.41
CA ILE A 116 7.34 15.76 -9.89
C ILE A 116 6.27 16.68 -9.26
N LEU A 117 6.32 16.88 -7.95
CA LEU A 117 5.33 17.70 -7.26
C LEU A 117 5.37 19.17 -7.73
N GLN A 118 6.55 19.75 -7.84
CA GLN A 118 6.73 21.15 -8.28
C GLN A 118 6.25 21.36 -9.72
N LYS A 119 6.52 20.44 -10.63
CA LYS A 119 6.04 20.51 -12.02
C LYS A 119 4.52 20.46 -12.15
N ASN A 120 3.84 19.92 -11.14
CA ASN A 120 2.39 19.71 -11.16
C ASN A 120 1.63 20.61 -10.18
N GLY A 121 2.22 21.71 -9.75
CA GLY A 121 1.59 22.70 -8.89
C GLY A 121 1.50 22.28 -7.41
N GLY A 122 2.31 21.30 -7.01
CA GLY A 122 2.44 20.85 -5.64
C GLY A 122 3.77 21.21 -5.01
N ARG A 123 4.05 20.64 -3.86
CA ARG A 123 5.33 20.85 -3.14
C ARG A 123 5.63 19.67 -2.22
N LEU A 124 6.90 19.37 -2.04
CA LEU A 124 7.37 18.49 -0.98
C LEU A 124 7.38 19.26 0.33
N GLY A 125 6.78 18.70 1.37
CA GLY A 125 6.74 19.27 2.72
C GLY A 125 7.73 18.61 3.66
N GLU A 126 7.74 19.10 4.90
CA GLU A 126 8.49 18.50 5.99
C GLU A 126 7.68 17.37 6.65
N THR A 127 8.36 16.58 7.48
CA THR A 127 7.71 15.54 8.29
C THR A 127 6.61 16.15 9.15
N GLY A 128 5.41 15.57 9.09
CA GLY A 128 4.25 16.03 9.82
C GLY A 128 3.36 17.03 9.06
N SER A 129 3.77 17.47 7.87
CA SER A 129 2.99 18.46 7.09
C SER A 129 1.64 17.91 6.61
N THR A 130 1.51 16.60 6.38
CA THR A 130 0.28 15.97 5.90
C THR A 130 -0.19 14.79 6.77
N SER A 131 0.69 14.16 7.52
CA SER A 131 0.36 12.94 8.29
C SER A 131 -0.76 13.13 9.32
N HIS A 132 -0.95 14.35 9.84
CA HIS A 132 -2.05 14.69 10.74
C HIS A 132 -3.44 14.59 10.07
N LEU A 133 -3.50 14.54 8.74
CA LEU A 133 -4.75 14.38 7.97
C LEU A 133 -5.12 12.91 7.74
N PHE A 134 -4.34 11.99 8.26
CA PHE A 134 -4.50 10.55 8.06
C PHE A 134 -4.43 9.79 9.37
N ASN A 135 -5.02 8.60 9.36
CA ASN A 135 -4.82 7.57 10.37
C ASN A 135 -3.94 6.45 9.81
N TYR A 136 -2.88 6.11 10.52
CA TYR A 136 -2.02 4.99 10.12
C TYR A 136 -2.55 3.71 10.77
N CYS A 137 -3.13 2.82 9.98
CA CYS A 137 -3.89 1.67 10.46
C CYS A 137 -3.74 0.45 9.55
N GLY A 138 -4.09 -0.72 10.09
CA GLY A 138 -4.25 -1.93 9.30
C GLY A 138 -5.60 -1.95 8.58
N VAL A 139 -5.61 -2.40 7.33
CA VAL A 139 -6.81 -2.56 6.51
C VAL A 139 -6.82 -3.95 5.89
N ILE A 140 -7.93 -4.65 6.05
CA ILE A 140 -8.16 -5.95 5.40
C ILE A 140 -9.51 -5.88 4.69
N ARG A 141 -9.53 -6.27 3.40
CA ARG A 141 -10.75 -6.36 2.60
C ARG A 141 -11.02 -7.81 2.24
N ILE A 142 -12.23 -8.25 2.53
CA ILE A 142 -12.70 -9.61 2.27
C ILE A 142 -13.95 -9.51 1.42
N SER A 143 -14.04 -10.28 0.35
CA SER A 143 -15.22 -10.30 -0.50
C SER A 143 -16.45 -10.73 0.27
N LYS A 144 -17.59 -10.04 0.08
CA LYS A 144 -18.87 -10.33 0.73
C LYS A 144 -19.40 -11.74 0.44
N ASN A 145 -18.96 -12.35 -0.66
CA ASN A 145 -19.39 -13.71 -0.99
C ASN A 145 -18.70 -14.81 -0.16
N LYS A 146 -17.67 -14.46 0.61
CA LYS A 146 -16.90 -15.43 1.41
C LYS A 146 -17.45 -15.67 2.80
N ILE A 147 -18.10 -14.67 3.36
CA ILE A 147 -18.60 -14.70 4.73
C ILE A 147 -19.72 -13.66 4.89
N SER A 148 -20.69 -13.95 5.77
CA SER A 148 -21.77 -13.01 6.08
C SER A 148 -21.26 -11.78 6.84
N GLU A 149 -22.02 -10.70 6.77
CA GLU A 149 -21.74 -9.46 7.51
C GLU A 149 -21.70 -9.70 9.02
N GLU A 150 -22.67 -10.46 9.54
CA GLU A 150 -22.76 -10.78 10.96
C GLU A 150 -21.57 -11.60 11.44
N ASP A 151 -21.22 -12.65 10.72
CA ASP A 151 -20.12 -13.55 11.10
C ASP A 151 -18.77 -12.84 11.06
N ILE A 152 -18.50 -12.04 10.01
CA ILE A 152 -17.23 -11.31 9.94
C ILE A 152 -17.13 -10.22 10.99
N PHE A 153 -18.22 -9.53 11.30
CA PHE A 153 -18.26 -8.51 12.35
C PHE A 153 -17.95 -9.14 13.72
N GLU A 154 -18.66 -10.18 14.10
CA GLU A 154 -18.43 -10.87 15.37
C GLU A 154 -17.01 -11.41 15.48
N MET A 155 -16.52 -12.05 14.42
CA MET A 155 -15.18 -12.63 14.37
C MET A 155 -14.10 -11.56 14.55
N THR A 156 -14.17 -10.48 13.80
CA THR A 156 -13.13 -9.44 13.79
C THR A 156 -13.10 -8.61 15.08
N ILE A 157 -14.27 -8.33 15.66
CA ILE A 157 -14.34 -7.64 16.95
C ILE A 157 -13.76 -8.53 18.06
N ASN A 158 -14.05 -9.84 18.04
CA ASN A 158 -13.47 -10.79 19.00
C ASN A 158 -11.94 -10.91 18.85
N TYR A 159 -11.40 -10.71 17.66
CA TYR A 159 -9.95 -10.68 17.43
C TYR A 159 -9.28 -9.34 17.80
N GLY A 160 -10.08 -8.34 18.14
CA GLY A 160 -9.57 -7.03 18.55
C GLY A 160 -9.48 -6.00 17.42
N ALA A 161 -10.23 -6.19 16.34
CA ALA A 161 -10.32 -5.19 15.29
C ALA A 161 -10.99 -3.92 15.83
N LYS A 162 -10.59 -2.78 15.27
CA LYS A 162 -11.10 -1.47 15.64
C LYS A 162 -12.46 -1.19 15.01
N ASP A 163 -12.66 -1.65 13.79
CA ASP A 163 -13.91 -1.48 13.06
C ASP A 163 -14.07 -2.55 11.99
N CYS A 164 -15.31 -2.80 11.61
CA CYS A 164 -15.66 -3.68 10.49
C CYS A 164 -16.94 -3.15 9.85
N PHE A 165 -16.88 -2.79 8.58
CA PHE A 165 -18.00 -2.23 7.84
C PHE A 165 -18.02 -2.70 6.39
N GLN A 166 -19.12 -2.41 5.72
CA GLN A 166 -19.33 -2.78 4.33
C GLN A 166 -18.95 -1.64 3.40
N ILE A 167 -18.21 -1.96 2.35
CA ILE A 167 -17.86 -1.02 1.30
C ILE A 167 -17.88 -1.74 -0.05
N ASP A 168 -18.67 -1.25 -1.00
CA ASP A 168 -18.87 -1.91 -2.30
C ASP A 168 -19.16 -3.42 -2.13
N ASP A 169 -18.37 -4.28 -2.75
CA ASP A 169 -18.50 -5.74 -2.67
C ASP A 169 -17.63 -6.38 -1.57
N PHE A 170 -17.14 -5.57 -0.63
CA PHE A 170 -16.20 -6.02 0.39
C PHE A 170 -16.68 -5.71 1.80
N HIS A 171 -16.23 -6.55 2.75
CA HIS A 171 -16.10 -6.22 4.15
C HIS A 171 -14.75 -5.55 4.36
N GLU A 172 -14.73 -4.35 4.92
CA GLU A 172 -13.48 -3.67 5.27
C GLU A 172 -13.28 -3.72 6.77
N ILE A 173 -12.12 -4.23 7.19
CA ILE A 173 -11.72 -4.40 8.58
C ILE A 173 -10.59 -3.43 8.86
N ILE A 174 -10.77 -2.62 9.89
CA ILE A 174 -9.75 -1.66 10.36
C ILE A 174 -9.16 -2.18 11.65
N THR A 175 -7.83 -2.16 11.75
CA THR A 175 -7.08 -2.54 12.95
C THR A 175 -6.14 -1.43 13.39
N GLU A 176 -5.72 -1.44 14.65
CA GLU A 176 -4.50 -0.75 15.01
C GLU A 176 -3.33 -1.37 14.26
N LYS A 177 -2.32 -0.57 13.92
CA LYS A 177 -1.17 -1.08 13.14
C LYS A 177 -0.40 -2.18 13.91
N GLU A 178 -0.34 -2.07 15.23
CA GLU A 178 0.32 -3.01 16.11
C GLU A 178 -0.36 -4.38 16.11
N ASP A 179 -1.67 -4.41 15.94
CA ASP A 179 -2.49 -5.62 15.96
C ASP A 179 -2.72 -6.23 14.57
N PHE A 180 -2.32 -5.54 13.52
CA PHE A 180 -2.62 -5.92 12.14
C PHE A 180 -2.20 -7.36 11.80
N TYR A 181 -0.95 -7.72 12.03
CA TYR A 181 -0.46 -9.06 11.68
C TYR A 181 -1.08 -10.15 12.54
N LYS A 182 -1.34 -9.87 13.81
CA LYS A 182 -2.04 -10.80 14.71
C LYS A 182 -3.45 -11.10 14.22
N ILE A 183 -4.23 -10.07 13.93
CA ILE A 183 -5.62 -10.20 13.45
C ILE A 183 -5.63 -10.88 12.08
N LYS A 184 -4.76 -10.45 11.16
CA LYS A 184 -4.62 -11.07 9.84
C LYS A 184 -4.34 -12.58 9.94
N THR A 185 -3.41 -12.99 10.79
CA THR A 185 -3.06 -14.39 10.99
C THR A 185 -4.26 -15.21 11.51
N GLN A 186 -5.05 -14.65 12.40
CA GLN A 186 -6.27 -15.31 12.89
C GLN A 186 -7.33 -15.46 11.79
N LEU A 187 -7.53 -14.42 10.98
CA LEU A 187 -8.45 -14.46 9.85
C LEU A 187 -8.04 -15.46 8.78
N GLU A 188 -6.75 -15.59 8.50
CA GLU A 188 -6.21 -16.56 7.53
C GLU A 188 -6.56 -18.01 7.87
N LYS A 189 -6.78 -18.33 9.14
CA LYS A 189 -7.20 -19.68 9.58
C LYS A 189 -8.64 -20.00 9.20
N LYS A 190 -9.47 -19.01 8.94
CA LYS A 190 -10.91 -19.14 8.67
C LYS A 190 -11.28 -18.76 7.23
N ILE A 191 -10.51 -17.88 6.61
CA ILE A 191 -10.80 -17.31 5.30
C ILE A 191 -9.58 -17.56 4.41
N ASP A 192 -9.81 -18.23 3.30
CA ASP A 192 -8.78 -18.73 2.38
C ASP A 192 -8.02 -17.64 1.64
N SER A 193 -8.66 -16.51 1.36
CA SER A 193 -8.04 -15.40 0.64
C SER A 193 -8.68 -14.06 0.96
N PHE A 194 -7.87 -13.02 0.94
CA PHE A 194 -8.28 -11.62 1.07
C PHE A 194 -8.19 -10.91 -0.27
N ALA A 195 -9.13 -9.99 -0.52
CA ALA A 195 -9.05 -9.12 -1.69
C ALA A 195 -7.91 -8.10 -1.54
N TYR A 196 -7.64 -7.68 -0.31
CA TYR A 196 -6.54 -6.77 0.03
C TYR A 196 -6.18 -6.92 1.51
N SER A 197 -4.90 -6.72 1.83
CA SER A 197 -4.45 -6.53 3.20
C SER A 197 -3.18 -5.68 3.22
N GLY A 198 -3.09 -4.74 4.15
CA GLY A 198 -1.92 -3.89 4.30
C GLY A 198 -2.08 -2.88 5.43
N ILE A 199 -0.95 -2.28 5.81
CA ILE A 199 -0.93 -1.12 6.70
C ILE A 199 -0.90 0.11 5.81
N GLU A 200 -1.82 1.05 6.01
CA GLU A 200 -1.96 2.22 5.16
C GLU A 200 -2.27 3.50 5.93
N TRP A 201 -2.00 4.61 5.29
CA TRP A 201 -2.41 5.94 5.72
C TRP A 201 -3.79 6.25 5.16
N LYS A 202 -4.80 6.15 5.99
CA LYS A 202 -6.19 6.34 5.62
C LYS A 202 -6.63 7.75 5.96
N ALA A 203 -7.10 8.50 4.97
CA ALA A 203 -7.53 9.89 5.20
C ALA A 203 -8.67 9.98 6.21
N ILE A 204 -8.59 10.95 7.12
CA ILE A 204 -9.66 11.25 8.09
C ILE A 204 -10.85 11.85 7.35
N ASN A 205 -10.56 12.78 6.44
CA ASN A 205 -11.55 13.42 5.57
C ASN A 205 -11.10 13.36 4.11
N TYR A 206 -12.02 13.10 3.21
CA TYR A 206 -11.75 13.03 1.78
C TYR A 206 -12.18 14.31 1.07
N LEU A 207 -11.33 14.77 0.14
CA LEU A 207 -11.65 15.83 -0.80
C LEU A 207 -12.30 15.23 -2.03
N LYS A 208 -13.46 15.78 -2.40
CA LYS A 208 -14.11 15.44 -3.66
C LYS A 208 -13.78 16.52 -4.68
N LEU A 209 -13.10 16.13 -5.74
CA LEU A 209 -12.72 17.01 -6.85
C LEU A 209 -13.62 16.73 -8.07
N ASP A 210 -13.71 17.72 -8.96
CA ASP A 210 -14.34 17.52 -10.25
C ASP A 210 -13.51 16.60 -11.17
N GLU A 211 -14.07 16.19 -12.29
CA GLU A 211 -13.44 15.22 -13.20
C GLU A 211 -12.11 15.74 -13.79
N GLU A 212 -12.03 17.02 -14.13
CA GLU A 212 -10.82 17.62 -14.70
C GLU A 212 -9.67 17.63 -13.68
N LYS A 213 -9.96 18.02 -12.44
CA LYS A 213 -9.00 18.02 -11.36
C LYS A 213 -8.57 16.60 -10.98
N ASN A 214 -9.51 15.65 -10.98
CA ASN A 214 -9.20 14.24 -10.77
C ASN A 214 -8.20 13.70 -11.80
N LYS A 215 -8.34 14.07 -13.08
CA LYS A 215 -7.36 13.67 -14.12
C LYS A 215 -5.96 14.15 -13.79
N LYS A 216 -5.81 15.39 -13.34
CA LYS A 216 -4.51 15.96 -12.95
C LYS A 216 -3.90 15.25 -11.75
N ILE A 217 -4.70 14.92 -10.75
CA ILE A 217 -4.24 14.15 -9.60
C ILE A 217 -3.80 12.76 -10.02
N LEU A 218 -4.58 12.07 -10.85
CA LEU A 218 -4.22 10.73 -11.35
C LEU A 218 -2.90 10.74 -12.12
N GLU A 219 -2.65 11.78 -12.91
CA GLU A 219 -1.38 11.96 -13.63
C GLU A 219 -0.20 12.12 -12.67
N VAL A 220 -0.36 12.92 -11.62
CA VAL A 220 0.69 13.10 -10.59
C VAL A 220 0.97 11.79 -9.86
N LEU A 221 -0.08 11.07 -9.48
CA LEU A 221 0.06 9.77 -8.81
C LEU A 221 0.74 8.74 -9.71
N ASP A 222 0.42 8.72 -11.01
CA ASP A 222 1.10 7.88 -11.99
C ASP A 222 2.58 8.21 -12.11
N ASN A 223 2.93 9.50 -12.19
CA ASN A 223 4.31 9.95 -12.30
C ASN A 223 5.14 9.58 -11.06
N LEU A 224 4.55 9.71 -9.87
CA LEU A 224 5.20 9.30 -8.63
C LEU A 224 5.39 7.78 -8.57
N GLU A 225 4.41 7.02 -9.02
CA GLU A 225 4.48 5.56 -9.02
C GLU A 225 5.49 5.01 -10.03
N GLU A 226 5.81 5.77 -11.09
CA GLU A 226 6.88 5.44 -12.04
C GLU A 226 8.28 5.44 -11.39
N LEU A 227 8.47 6.11 -10.26
CA LEU A 227 9.73 6.07 -9.53
C LEU A 227 9.94 4.69 -8.89
N ASP A 228 11.09 4.09 -9.13
CA ASP A 228 11.43 2.76 -8.60
C ASP A 228 11.47 2.71 -7.07
N ASP A 229 11.86 3.80 -6.43
CA ASP A 229 11.95 3.90 -4.98
C ASP A 229 10.58 4.02 -4.29
N VAL A 230 9.55 4.47 -5.00
CA VAL A 230 8.21 4.65 -4.45
C VAL A 230 7.47 3.32 -4.38
N GLN A 231 7.06 2.92 -3.18
CA GLN A 231 6.31 1.68 -2.93
C GLN A 231 4.81 1.93 -2.83
N ASN A 232 4.41 2.92 -2.04
CA ASN A 232 3.01 3.24 -1.80
C ASN A 232 2.78 4.75 -1.83
N ILE A 233 1.61 5.14 -2.29
CA ILE A 233 1.15 6.54 -2.27
C ILE A 233 -0.24 6.56 -1.68
N PHE A 234 -0.44 7.43 -0.69
CA PHE A 234 -1.74 7.67 -0.05
C PHE A 234 -2.14 9.12 -0.26
N THR A 235 -3.42 9.34 -0.49
CA THR A 235 -3.97 10.67 -0.73
C THR A 235 -5.30 10.84 -0.02
N ASN A 236 -5.65 12.07 0.28
CA ASN A 236 -6.96 12.43 0.82
C ASN A 236 -8.00 12.75 -0.27
N VAL A 237 -7.70 12.50 -1.52
CA VAL A 237 -8.66 12.66 -2.61
C VAL A 237 -9.54 11.42 -2.72
N SER A 238 -10.86 11.64 -2.80
CA SER A 238 -11.80 10.58 -3.14
C SER A 238 -11.70 10.29 -4.63
N ILE A 239 -10.99 9.20 -4.96
CA ILE A 239 -10.83 8.72 -6.34
C ILE A 239 -11.78 7.52 -6.50
N GLY A 240 -12.90 7.73 -7.09
CA GLY A 240 -13.88 6.70 -7.36
C GLY A 240 -15.08 7.28 -8.11
N ASN A 241 -15.76 6.44 -8.84
CA ASN A 241 -16.91 6.78 -9.68
C ASN A 241 -17.99 7.54 -8.92
#